data_a8371568c161f871226c7eea7199a6cb
#
_entry.id   a8371568c161f871226c7eea7199a6cb
#
_cell.length_a   1.000
_cell.length_b   1.000
_cell.length_c   1.000
_cell.angle_alpha   90.00
_cell.angle_beta   90.00
_cell.angle_gamma   90.00
#
_symmetry.space_group_name_H-M   'P 1'
#
loop_
_entity.id
_entity.type
_entity.pdbx_description
1 polymer ?
#
loop_
_entity_poly.entity_id
_entity_poly.type
_entity_poly.pdbx_seq_one_letter_code
_entity_poly.pdbx_strand_id
1 'polypeptide(L)'
;RVLNVEMVNAGQEIADFFNITTKDKVLRLVREIRINNMVVSIHETFLNPIVPLDEQGDYSGSLYEKLMGAGYGISNVKEKISASLMNQKQKELFEIKGDEAMINRQRRGFCHDFPVEFTNSMYLSQGYELIIDLCE
;
A
#
# COMPACT_ATOMS: atom_id res chain seq x y z
N ARG A 1 -8.10 9.76 1.18
CA ARG A 1 -7.90 10.42 2.48
C ARG A 1 -6.76 9.74 3.26
N VAL A 2 -5.86 10.53 3.81
CA VAL A 2 -4.78 10.02 4.65
C VAL A 2 -5.35 9.72 6.03
N LEU A 3 -5.18 8.48 6.50
CA LEU A 3 -5.64 8.05 7.82
C LEU A 3 -4.51 8.10 8.86
N ASN A 4 -3.28 7.77 8.46
CA ASN A 4 -2.14 7.71 9.38
C ASN A 4 -0.84 7.85 8.61
N VAL A 5 0.12 8.56 9.20
CA VAL A 5 1.51 8.66 8.74
C VAL A 5 2.38 8.57 9.99
N GLU A 6 3.21 7.52 10.07
CA GLU A 6 4.06 7.32 11.25
C GLU A 6 5.33 6.56 10.89
N MET A 7 6.35 6.71 11.72
CA MET A 7 7.56 5.89 11.62
C MET A 7 7.36 4.66 12.51
N VAL A 8 7.57 3.48 11.94
CA VAL A 8 7.38 2.21 12.64
C VAL A 8 8.60 1.32 12.44
N ASN A 9 8.77 0.36 13.33
CA ASN A 9 9.78 -0.70 13.11
C ASN A 9 9.35 -1.53 11.91
N ALA A 10 10.29 -1.85 11.03
CA ALA A 10 10.04 -2.78 9.95
C ALA A 10 9.74 -4.16 10.54
N GLY A 11 8.69 -4.82 10.08
CA GLY A 11 8.50 -6.23 10.38
C GLY A 11 9.46 -7.07 9.55
N GLN A 12 9.50 -8.39 9.81
CA GLN A 12 10.45 -9.26 9.13
C GLN A 12 10.28 -9.22 7.59
N GLU A 13 9.04 -9.27 7.11
CA GLU A 13 8.76 -9.25 5.68
C GLU A 13 9.25 -7.95 5.02
N ILE A 14 8.97 -6.82 5.64
CA ILE A 14 9.39 -5.50 5.14
C ILE A 14 10.92 -5.38 5.20
N ALA A 15 11.52 -5.80 6.32
CA ALA A 15 12.96 -5.75 6.50
C ALA A 15 13.68 -6.59 5.45
N ASP A 16 13.19 -7.79 5.18
CA ASP A 16 13.77 -8.69 4.17
C ASP A 16 13.67 -8.07 2.78
N PHE A 17 12.53 -7.49 2.44
CA PHE A 17 12.34 -6.86 1.14
C PHE A 17 13.25 -5.64 0.94
N PHE A 18 13.34 -4.78 1.95
CA PHE A 18 14.19 -3.58 1.86
C PHE A 18 15.66 -3.83 2.16
N ASN A 19 16.01 -5.05 2.56
CA ASN A 19 17.37 -5.42 2.96
C ASN A 19 17.88 -4.56 4.12
N ILE A 20 17.03 -4.42 5.12
CA ILE A 20 17.28 -3.69 6.39
C ILE A 20 16.99 -4.61 7.56
N THR A 21 17.13 -4.12 8.78
CA THR A 21 16.82 -4.93 9.98
C THR A 21 15.41 -4.65 10.49
N THR A 22 14.86 -5.57 11.28
CA THR A 22 13.52 -5.39 11.88
C THR A 22 13.46 -4.23 12.87
N LYS A 23 14.62 -3.74 13.31
CA LYS A 23 14.73 -2.59 14.23
C LYS A 23 14.81 -1.25 13.50
N ASP A 24 15.09 -1.27 12.22
CA ASP A 24 15.12 -0.05 11.43
C ASP A 24 13.70 0.52 11.28
N LYS A 25 13.61 1.86 11.35
CA LYS A 25 12.34 2.55 11.19
C LYS A 25 12.03 2.76 9.72
N VAL A 26 10.77 2.53 9.34
CA VAL A 26 10.25 2.79 8.01
C VAL A 26 9.03 3.70 8.12
N LEU A 27 8.79 4.50 7.10
CA LEU A 27 7.58 5.31 7.02
C LEU A 27 6.42 4.39 6.68
N ARG A 28 5.36 4.44 7.49
CA ARG A 28 4.10 3.73 7.25
C ARG A 28 3.02 4.75 6.94
N LEU A 29 2.41 4.63 5.78
CA LEU A 29 1.35 5.51 5.31
C LEU A 29 0.08 4.70 5.09
N VAL A 30 -1.02 5.10 5.73
CA VAL A 30 -2.33 4.47 5.53
C VAL A 30 -3.26 5.47 4.91
N ARG A 31 -3.87 5.09 3.80
CA ARG A 31 -4.84 5.92 3.06
C ARG A 31 -6.07 5.12 2.73
N GLU A 32 -7.21 5.81 2.60
CA GLU A 32 -8.46 5.20 2.15
C GLU A 32 -9.01 5.96 0.95
N ILE A 33 -9.77 5.26 0.12
CA ILE A 33 -10.53 5.86 -0.97
C ILE A 33 -12.01 5.62 -0.67
N ARG A 34 -12.79 6.71 -0.76
CA ARG A 34 -14.26 6.66 -0.61
C ARG A 34 -14.92 7.05 -1.92
N ILE A 35 -16.00 6.36 -2.23
CA ILE A 35 -16.88 6.71 -3.34
C ILE A 35 -18.30 6.74 -2.79
N ASN A 36 -19.01 7.86 -2.95
CA ASN A 36 -20.36 8.06 -2.40
C ASN A 36 -20.42 7.75 -0.91
N ASN A 37 -19.44 8.24 -0.17
CA ASN A 37 -19.31 8.06 1.27
C ASN A 37 -19.09 6.61 1.73
N MET A 38 -18.75 5.71 0.81
CA MET A 38 -18.43 4.32 1.12
C MET A 38 -16.94 4.09 0.96
N VAL A 39 -16.31 3.44 1.94
CA VAL A 39 -14.90 3.04 1.84
C VAL A 39 -14.80 1.91 0.82
N VAL A 40 -14.10 2.16 -0.27
CA VAL A 40 -13.93 1.16 -1.34
C VAL A 40 -12.56 0.52 -1.34
N SER A 41 -11.54 1.19 -0.81
CA SER A 41 -10.21 0.61 -0.67
C SER A 41 -9.43 1.27 0.46
N ILE A 42 -8.49 0.49 1.02
CA ILE A 42 -7.56 0.94 2.06
C ILE A 42 -6.17 0.47 1.66
N HIS A 43 -5.19 1.37 1.73
CA HIS A 43 -3.82 1.13 1.29
C HIS A 43 -2.85 1.42 2.43
N GLU A 44 -2.04 0.41 2.76
CA GLU A 44 -0.98 0.54 3.75
C GLU A 44 0.36 0.43 3.02
N THR A 45 1.11 1.53 3.00
CA THR A 45 2.37 1.61 2.28
C THR A 45 3.53 1.80 3.24
N PHE A 46 4.60 1.03 3.01
CA PHE A 46 5.88 1.19 3.71
C PHE A 46 6.92 1.65 2.71
N LEU A 47 7.75 2.61 3.10
CA LEU A 47 8.80 3.13 2.24
C LEU A 47 10.18 2.76 2.78
N ASN A 48 11.09 2.41 1.87
CA ASN A 48 12.48 2.17 2.22
C ASN A 48 13.06 3.43 2.89
N PRO A 49 13.77 3.28 4.03
CA PRO A 49 14.29 4.43 4.78
C PRO A 49 15.23 5.35 4.02
N ILE A 50 15.86 4.86 2.93
CA ILE A 50 16.75 5.70 2.12
C ILE A 50 15.97 6.77 1.35
N VAL A 51 14.67 6.57 1.13
CA VAL A 51 13.82 7.56 0.47
C VAL A 51 13.69 8.76 1.41
N PRO A 52 14.02 9.99 0.97
CA PRO A 52 14.01 11.16 1.84
C PRO A 52 12.60 11.72 2.03
N LEU A 53 11.70 10.91 2.54
CA LEU A 53 10.33 11.27 2.89
C LEU A 53 10.11 10.90 4.36
N ASP A 54 9.45 11.77 5.10
CA ASP A 54 9.21 11.60 6.51
C ASP A 54 7.73 11.79 6.88
N GLU A 55 7.42 11.70 8.16
CA GLU A 55 6.06 11.79 8.66
C GLU A 55 5.46 13.21 8.60
N GLN A 56 6.28 14.22 8.28
CA GLN A 56 5.84 15.61 8.13
C GLN A 56 5.37 15.93 6.72
N GLY A 57 5.53 15.01 5.77
CA GLY A 57 5.16 15.22 4.38
C GLY A 57 3.65 15.27 4.15
N ASP A 58 3.26 15.86 3.03
CA ASP A 58 1.89 15.86 2.55
C ASP A 58 1.70 14.67 1.60
N TYR A 59 0.85 13.72 2.00
CA TYR A 59 0.58 12.50 1.24
C TYR A 59 -0.84 12.45 0.68
N SER A 60 -1.47 13.61 0.53
CA SER A 60 -2.84 13.70 -0.02
C SER A 60 -2.89 13.50 -1.54
N GLY A 61 -1.78 13.71 -2.23
CA GLY A 61 -1.68 13.56 -3.68
C GLY A 61 -1.08 12.22 -4.11
N SER A 62 -0.54 12.19 -5.33
CA SER A 62 0.08 10.98 -5.88
C SER A 62 1.39 10.64 -5.17
N LEU A 63 1.43 9.46 -4.56
CA LEU A 63 2.66 8.97 -3.93
C LEU A 63 3.76 8.73 -4.96
N TYR A 64 3.41 8.20 -6.14
CA TYR A 64 4.41 7.91 -7.17
C TYR A 64 5.06 9.17 -7.72
N GLU A 65 4.30 10.26 -7.87
CA GLU A 65 4.88 11.55 -8.25
C GLU A 65 5.84 12.07 -7.16
N LYS A 66 5.45 11.88 -5.91
CA LYS A 66 6.28 12.28 -4.77
C LYS A 66 7.58 11.48 -4.71
N LEU A 67 7.52 10.17 -4.96
CA LEU A 67 8.71 9.31 -5.04
C LEU A 67 9.60 9.73 -6.21
N MET A 68 9.02 10.03 -7.36
CA MET A 68 9.78 10.50 -8.51
C MET A 68 10.51 11.81 -8.19
N GLY A 69 9.83 12.76 -7.55
CA GLY A 69 10.42 14.02 -7.13
C GLY A 69 11.54 13.86 -6.11
N ALA A 70 11.50 12.79 -5.32
CA ALA A 70 12.53 12.46 -4.33
C ALA A 70 13.70 11.68 -4.92
N GLY A 71 13.67 11.35 -6.22
CA GLY A 71 14.73 10.61 -6.88
C GLY A 71 14.56 9.10 -6.91
N TYR A 72 13.39 8.59 -6.48
CA TYR A 72 13.10 7.15 -6.38
C TYR A 72 11.83 6.79 -7.14
N GLY A 73 11.71 7.25 -8.39
CA GLY A 73 10.56 6.93 -9.24
C GLY A 73 10.40 5.44 -9.46
N ILE A 74 9.18 4.95 -9.34
CA ILE A 74 8.88 3.53 -9.52
C ILE A 74 8.93 3.19 -11.02
N SER A 75 9.84 2.30 -11.39
CA SER A 75 10.01 1.84 -12.76
C SER A 75 9.34 0.51 -13.04
N ASN A 76 9.21 -0.34 -12.02
CA ASN A 76 8.58 -1.64 -12.17
C ASN A 76 7.98 -2.09 -10.84
N VAL A 77 6.96 -2.91 -10.93
CA VAL A 77 6.26 -3.44 -9.75
C VAL A 77 6.09 -4.95 -9.90
N LYS A 78 6.03 -5.62 -8.76
CA LYS A 78 5.65 -7.03 -8.65
C LYS A 78 4.43 -7.07 -7.73
N GLU A 79 3.35 -7.70 -8.19
CA GLU A 79 2.12 -7.76 -7.43
C GLU A 79 1.67 -9.19 -7.20
N LYS A 80 1.12 -9.42 -6.00
CA LYS A 80 0.44 -10.64 -5.63
C LYS A 80 -1.00 -10.26 -5.35
N ILE A 81 -1.95 -10.90 -6.06
CA ILE A 81 -3.37 -10.60 -5.93
C ILE A 81 -4.08 -11.84 -5.43
N SER A 82 -4.90 -11.68 -4.39
CA SER A 82 -5.66 -12.77 -3.78
C SER A 82 -7.01 -12.26 -3.30
N ALA A 83 -7.88 -13.18 -2.92
CA ALA A 83 -9.20 -12.84 -2.37
C ALA A 83 -9.40 -13.56 -1.05
N SER A 84 -10.15 -12.94 -0.14
CA SER A 84 -10.50 -13.51 1.15
C SER A 84 -11.79 -12.89 1.67
N LEU A 85 -12.39 -13.54 2.66
CA LEU A 85 -13.48 -12.93 3.39
C LEU A 85 -12.92 -11.95 4.41
N MET A 86 -13.64 -10.86 4.65
CA MET A 86 -13.24 -9.89 5.68
C MET A 86 -13.42 -10.49 7.07
N ASN A 87 -12.41 -10.32 7.91
CA ASN A 87 -12.54 -10.58 9.33
C ASN A 87 -13.22 -9.38 10.03
N GLN A 88 -13.46 -9.49 11.34
CA GLN A 88 -14.17 -8.43 12.07
C GLN A 88 -13.46 -7.09 12.02
N LYS A 89 -12.12 -7.09 12.15
CA LYS A 89 -11.33 -5.86 12.10
C LYS A 89 -11.44 -5.18 10.74
N GLN A 90 -11.40 -5.95 9.67
CA GLN A 90 -11.52 -5.42 8.30
C GLN A 90 -12.92 -4.87 8.03
N LYS A 91 -13.96 -5.57 8.52
CA LYS A 91 -15.34 -5.07 8.44
C LYS A 91 -15.48 -3.72 9.13
N GLU A 92 -14.85 -3.54 10.27
CA GLU A 92 -14.86 -2.27 10.99
C GLU A 92 -14.19 -1.16 10.20
N LEU A 93 -13.03 -1.46 9.59
CA LEU A 93 -12.30 -0.51 8.76
C LEU A 93 -13.14 -0.07 7.54
N PHE A 94 -13.87 -0.99 6.93
CA PHE A 94 -14.73 -0.72 5.77
C PHE A 94 -16.15 -0.27 6.15
N GLU A 95 -16.47 -0.25 7.44
CA GLU A 95 -17.78 0.13 7.94
C GLU A 95 -18.90 -0.78 7.43
N ILE A 96 -18.61 -2.10 7.40
CA ILE A 96 -19.50 -3.14 6.89
C ILE A 96 -19.94 -4.05 8.04
N LYS A 97 -21.21 -4.45 8.05
CA LYS A 97 -21.78 -5.30 9.11
C LYS A 97 -21.93 -6.75 8.71
N GLY A 98 -22.22 -7.04 7.45
CA GLY A 98 -22.43 -8.40 6.95
C GLY A 98 -21.14 -9.07 6.50
N ASP A 99 -21.26 -10.30 6.02
CA ASP A 99 -20.16 -11.00 5.40
C ASP A 99 -19.86 -10.37 4.05
N GLU A 100 -18.58 -10.11 3.80
CA GLU A 100 -18.13 -9.44 2.59
C GLU A 100 -16.79 -10.02 2.18
N ALA A 101 -16.60 -10.18 0.87
CA ALA A 101 -15.32 -10.57 0.31
C ALA A 101 -14.49 -9.32 0.01
N MET A 102 -13.18 -9.48 0.01
CA MET A 102 -12.26 -8.43 -0.39
C MET A 102 -11.17 -8.97 -1.30
N ILE A 103 -10.62 -8.09 -2.12
CA ILE A 103 -9.45 -8.37 -2.94
C ILE A 103 -8.25 -7.79 -2.21
N ASN A 104 -7.19 -8.59 -2.08
CA ASN A 104 -5.93 -8.17 -1.48
C ASN A 104 -4.90 -8.03 -2.60
N ARG A 105 -4.20 -6.90 -2.65
CA ARG A 105 -3.07 -6.69 -3.57
C ARG A 105 -1.86 -6.31 -2.74
N GLN A 106 -0.81 -7.12 -2.84
CA GLN A 106 0.47 -6.83 -2.23
C GLN A 106 1.42 -6.41 -3.35
N ARG A 107 1.88 -5.17 -3.28
CA ARG A 107 2.75 -4.59 -4.31
C ARG A 107 4.14 -4.36 -3.76
N ARG A 108 5.14 -4.80 -4.53
CA ARG A 108 6.54 -4.45 -4.33
C ARG A 108 6.97 -3.54 -5.47
N GLY A 109 7.35 -2.31 -5.16
CA GLY A 109 7.75 -1.31 -6.14
C GLY A 109 9.24 -1.06 -6.11
N PHE A 110 9.81 -0.93 -7.32
CA PHE A 110 11.26 -0.79 -7.51
C PHE A 110 11.59 0.44 -8.34
N CYS A 111 12.69 1.09 -7.98
CA CYS A 111 13.37 2.04 -8.86
C CYS A 111 14.51 1.27 -9.49
N HIS A 112 14.31 0.83 -10.75
CA HIS A 112 15.16 -0.17 -11.39
C HIS A 112 15.20 -1.44 -10.54
N ASP A 113 16.36 -1.83 -10.00
CA ASP A 113 16.46 -3.01 -9.14
C ASP A 113 16.39 -2.68 -7.65
N PHE A 114 16.24 -1.41 -7.31
CA PHE A 114 16.26 -0.97 -5.92
C PHE A 114 14.86 -1.00 -5.31
N PRO A 115 14.65 -1.73 -4.19
CA PRO A 115 13.33 -1.81 -3.55
C PRO A 115 12.97 -0.50 -2.86
N VAL A 116 11.84 0.09 -3.23
CA VAL A 116 11.42 1.42 -2.76
C VAL A 116 10.17 1.37 -1.89
N GLU A 117 9.13 0.61 -2.32
CA GLU A 117 7.85 0.57 -1.62
C GLU A 117 7.32 -0.84 -1.45
N PHE A 118 6.58 -1.03 -0.36
CA PHE A 118 5.83 -2.24 -0.10
C PHE A 118 4.43 -1.81 0.31
N THR A 119 3.42 -2.18 -0.49
CA THR A 119 2.05 -1.74 -0.25
C THR A 119 1.09 -2.92 -0.15
N ASN A 120 0.33 -2.97 0.95
CA ASN A 120 -0.80 -3.88 1.10
C ASN A 120 -2.08 -3.10 0.85
N SER A 121 -2.84 -3.50 -0.17
CA SER A 121 -4.10 -2.86 -0.51
C SER A 121 -5.26 -3.82 -0.33
N MET A 122 -6.35 -3.32 0.24
CA MET A 122 -7.60 -4.06 0.40
C MET A 122 -8.68 -3.34 -0.38
N TYR A 123 -9.46 -4.08 -1.17
CA TYR A 123 -10.55 -3.54 -1.98
C TYR A 123 -11.83 -4.29 -1.67
N LEU A 124 -12.96 -3.58 -1.64
CA LEU A 124 -14.26 -4.24 -1.68
C LEU A 124 -14.35 -5.06 -2.96
N SER A 125 -14.89 -6.28 -2.88
CA SER A 125 -15.05 -7.12 -4.05
C SER A 125 -16.12 -6.58 -5.02
N GLN A 126 -17.13 -5.91 -4.49
CA GLN A 126 -18.19 -5.32 -5.31
C GLN A 126 -17.64 -4.24 -6.22
N GLY A 127 -17.85 -4.37 -7.52
CA GLY A 127 -17.41 -3.41 -8.51
C GLY A 127 -15.90 -3.45 -8.81
N TYR A 128 -15.18 -4.40 -8.21
CA TYR A 128 -13.76 -4.56 -8.51
C TYR A 128 -13.59 -5.43 -9.76
N GLU A 129 -12.91 -4.88 -10.74
CA GLU A 129 -12.53 -5.59 -11.97
C GLU A 129 -11.06 -5.36 -12.25
N LEU A 130 -10.39 -6.39 -12.73
CA LEU A 130 -9.02 -6.31 -13.20
C LEU A 130 -8.97 -6.75 -14.64
N ILE A 131 -8.53 -5.83 -15.51
CA ILE A 131 -8.38 -6.10 -16.94
C ILE A 131 -6.90 -6.18 -17.25
N ILE A 132 -6.47 -7.27 -17.84
CA ILE A 132 -5.08 -7.49 -18.22
C ILE A 132 -5.04 -7.75 -19.71
N ASP A 133 -4.29 -6.93 -20.44
CA ASP A 133 -4.02 -7.17 -21.85
C ASP A 133 -2.67 -7.90 -21.95
N LEU A 134 -2.71 -9.07 -22.57
CA LEU A 134 -1.51 -9.86 -22.80
C LEU A 134 -1.13 -9.76 -24.28
N CYS A 135 0.14 -9.44 -24.49
CA CYS A 135 0.69 -9.31 -25.84
C CYS A 135 1.61 -10.50 -26.13
N GLU A 136 1.36 -11.20 -27.23
CA GLU A 136 2.19 -12.32 -27.67
C GLU A 136 3.30 -11.85 -28.63
#